data_3f678812fdb7a11d1a87ebea9f8ee4b0
#
_entry.id   3f678812fdb7a11d1a87ebea9f8ee4b0
#
_cell.length_a   1.000
_cell.length_b   1.000
_cell.length_c   1.000
_cell.angle_alpha   90.00
_cell.angle_beta   90.00
_cell.angle_gamma   90.00
#
_symmetry.space_group_name_H-M   'P 1'
#
loop_
_entity.id
_entity.type
_entity.pdbx_description
1 polymer ?
#
loop_
_entity_poly.entity_id
_entity_poly.type
_entity_poly.pdbx_seq_one_letter_code
_entity_poly.pdbx_strand_id
1 'polypeptide(L)' 'MQQASFDNNTICAISSPPGTGGVALIRVSGENAINICGGLVNKPLIDAEGYSAHFCSITYKDKLLDDVVVTL' A
#
# COMPACT_ATOMS: atom_id res chain seq x y z
N MET A 1 15.33 0.46 5.51
CA MET A 1 15.58 0.25 4.06
C MET A 1 16.44 1.37 3.51
N GLN A 2 17.33 1.05 2.65
CA GLN A 2 18.24 2.02 2.08
C GLN A 2 18.00 2.17 0.59
N GLN A 3 17.86 3.41 0.15
CA GLN A 3 17.74 3.73 -1.27
C GLN A 3 19.11 4.21 -1.76
N ALA A 4 19.71 3.45 -2.64
CA ALA A 4 21.09 3.72 -3.07
C ALA A 4 21.17 4.46 -4.41
N SER A 5 20.08 4.67 -5.10
CA SER A 5 20.11 5.29 -6.43
C SER A 5 18.98 6.27 -6.59
N PHE A 6 19.05 7.05 -7.66
CA PHE A 6 18.02 8.02 -8.04
C PHE A 6 17.05 7.46 -9.08
N ASP A 7 17.00 6.15 -9.26
CA ASP A 7 16.02 5.56 -10.14
C ASP A 7 14.62 5.66 -9.54
N ASN A 8 13.61 5.40 -10.37
CA ASN A 8 12.22 5.55 -9.99
C ASN A 8 11.62 4.26 -9.43
N ASN A 9 12.43 3.47 -8.72
CA ASN A 9 11.95 2.24 -8.14
C ASN A 9 10.88 2.52 -7.10
N THR A 10 9.79 1.77 -7.17
CA THR A 10 8.78 1.77 -6.13
C THR A 10 9.15 0.73 -5.09
N ILE A 11 9.17 1.14 -3.85
CA ILE A 11 9.59 0.29 -2.74
C ILE A 11 8.48 0.17 -1.71
N CYS A 12 8.50 -0.90 -0.95
CA CYS A 12 7.60 -1.06 0.19
C CYS A 12 8.38 -1.52 1.41
N ALA A 13 7.83 -1.21 2.57
CA ALA A 13 8.44 -1.57 3.83
C ALA A 13 7.37 -1.68 4.92
N ILE A 14 7.57 -2.63 5.82
CA ILE A 14 6.76 -2.71 7.03
C ILE A 14 7.25 -1.63 7.98
N SER A 15 6.33 -0.78 8.41
CA SER A 15 6.63 0.37 9.26
C SER A 15 6.20 0.16 10.70
N SER A 16 5.43 -0.88 11.00
CA SER A 16 5.05 -1.23 12.36
C SER A 16 6.13 -2.09 13.00
N PRO A 17 6.23 -2.11 14.33
CA PRO A 17 7.20 -2.96 15.01
C PRO A 17 6.96 -4.45 14.70
N PRO A 18 7.99 -5.28 14.74
CA PRO A 18 7.82 -6.72 14.55
C PRO A 18 7.05 -7.33 15.73
N GLY A 19 6.42 -8.47 15.47
CA GLY A 19 5.64 -9.19 16.47
C GLY A 19 4.17 -9.22 16.15
N THR A 20 3.38 -9.82 17.03
CA THR A 20 1.93 -9.83 16.88
C THR A 20 1.31 -8.54 17.39
N GLY A 21 0.36 -8.03 16.65
CA GLY A 21 -0.38 -6.84 17.02
C GLY A 21 -1.70 -6.81 16.30
N GLY A 22 -2.58 -5.91 16.72
CA GLY A 22 -3.88 -5.75 16.09
C GLY A 22 -3.81 -5.08 14.72
N VAL A 23 -2.77 -4.31 14.47
CA VAL A 23 -2.64 -3.52 13.23
C VAL A 23 -1.19 -3.57 12.75
N ALA A 24 -1.03 -3.74 11.45
CA ALA A 24 0.26 -3.61 10.81
C ALA A 24 0.21 -2.45 9.81
N LEU A 25 1.29 -1.71 9.71
CA LEU A 25 1.42 -0.60 8.78
C LEU A 25 2.47 -0.93 7.74
N ILE A 26 2.08 -0.80 6.47
CA ILE A 26 2.97 -0.99 5.34
C ILE A 26 3.01 0.32 4.55
N ARG A 27 4.22 0.78 4.25
CA ARG A 27 4.42 1.96 3.42
C ARG A 27 4.86 1.54 2.03
N VAL A 28 4.26 2.15 1.03
CA VAL A 28 4.64 1.98 -0.36
C VAL A 28 4.98 3.35 -0.92
N SER A 29 6.17 3.48 -1.47
CA SER A 29 6.67 4.77 -1.93
C SER A 29 7.33 4.62 -3.29
N GLY A 30 7.06 5.56 -4.18
CA GLY A 30 7.65 5.57 -5.49
C GLY A 30 6.64 5.98 -6.56
N GLU A 31 7.14 6.10 -7.77
CA GLU A 31 6.35 6.60 -8.89
C GLU A 31 5.12 5.73 -9.19
N ASN A 32 5.22 4.43 -9.00
CA ASN A 32 4.17 3.49 -9.31
C ASN A 32 3.39 3.00 -8.10
N ALA A 33 3.54 3.65 -6.93
CA ALA A 33 2.93 3.19 -5.70
C ALA A 33 1.40 3.09 -5.81
N ILE A 34 0.76 4.11 -6.33
CA ILE A 34 -0.70 4.13 -6.46
C ILE A 34 -1.19 3.09 -7.47
N ASN A 35 -0.49 2.93 -8.58
CA ASN A 35 -0.86 1.93 -9.59
C ASN A 35 -0.75 0.51 -9.03
N ILE A 36 0.32 0.22 -8.31
CA ILE A 36 0.55 -1.11 -7.75
C ILE A 36 -0.49 -1.41 -6.68
N CYS A 37 -0.69 -0.49 -5.74
CA CYS A 37 -1.66 -0.69 -4.67
C CYS A 37 -3.08 -0.73 -5.20
N GLY A 38 -3.39 0.08 -6.20
CA GLY A 38 -4.71 0.09 -6.83
C GLY A 38 -5.06 -1.24 -7.49
N GLY A 39 -4.05 -2.00 -7.92
CA GLY A 39 -4.26 -3.33 -8.48
C GLY A 39 -4.57 -4.41 -7.45
N LEU A 40 -4.35 -4.12 -6.17
CA LEU A 40 -4.56 -5.07 -5.08
C LEU A 40 -5.86 -4.82 -4.32
N VAL A 41 -6.46 -3.65 -4.45
CA VAL A 41 -7.64 -3.29 -3.68
C VAL A 41 -8.87 -3.20 -4.58
N ASN A 42 -10.03 -3.19 -3.97
CA ASN A 42 -11.30 -3.20 -4.67
C ASN A 42 -11.86 -1.82 -5.01
N LYS A 43 -11.07 -0.76 -4.80
CA LYS A 43 -11.47 0.60 -5.12
C LYS A 43 -10.44 1.26 -6.01
N PRO A 44 -10.85 2.13 -6.96
CA PRO A 44 -9.88 2.85 -7.78
C PRO A 44 -9.14 3.88 -6.94
N LEU A 45 -7.82 3.83 -6.96
CA LEU A 45 -6.99 4.77 -6.23
C LEU A 45 -6.34 5.80 -7.14
N ILE A 46 -6.28 5.54 -8.46
CA ILE A 46 -5.46 6.34 -9.35
C ILE A 46 -5.93 7.80 -9.46
N ASP A 47 -7.21 8.03 -9.32
CA ASP A 47 -7.79 9.37 -9.37
C ASP A 47 -8.17 9.89 -7.98
N ALA A 48 -7.75 9.19 -6.93
CA ALA A 48 -8.07 9.61 -5.58
C ALA A 48 -7.23 10.83 -5.19
N GLU A 49 -7.81 11.69 -4.38
CA GLU A 49 -7.10 12.88 -3.90
C GLU A 49 -6.00 12.49 -2.91
N GLY A 50 -4.90 13.23 -2.92
CA GLY A 50 -3.88 13.11 -1.89
C GLY A 50 -4.45 13.43 -0.52
N TYR A 51 -3.84 12.87 0.52
CA TYR A 51 -4.28 13.01 1.92
C TYR A 51 -5.68 12.47 2.18
N SER A 52 -6.12 11.52 1.38
CA SER A 52 -7.40 10.86 1.57
C SER A 52 -7.21 9.47 2.15
N ALA A 53 -8.25 8.95 2.79
CA ALA A 53 -8.26 7.61 3.37
C ALA A 53 -9.40 6.81 2.76
N HIS A 54 -9.13 5.55 2.46
CA HIS A 54 -10.09 4.66 1.78
C HIS A 54 -10.16 3.32 2.48
N PHE A 55 -11.36 2.92 2.86
CA PHE A 55 -11.58 1.57 3.38
C PHE A 55 -11.71 0.62 2.18
N CYS A 56 -10.81 -0.35 2.11
CA CYS A 56 -10.70 -1.24 0.97
C CYS A 56 -10.55 -2.69 1.42
N SER A 57 -10.75 -3.60 0.46
CA SER A 57 -10.40 -5.00 0.64
C SER A 57 -9.21 -5.32 -0.24
N ILE A 58 -8.21 -6.00 0.30
CA ILE A 58 -7.06 -6.48 -0.46
C ILE A 58 -7.35 -7.90 -0.94
N THR A 59 -7.14 -8.12 -2.22
CA THR A 59 -7.23 -9.46 -2.82
C THR A 59 -5.93 -9.81 -3.52
N TYR A 60 -5.62 -11.10 -3.54
CA TYR A 60 -4.47 -11.61 -4.27
C TYR A 60 -4.86 -12.95 -4.88
N LYS A 61 -4.70 -13.07 -6.21
CA LYS A 61 -5.10 -14.26 -6.97
C LYS A 61 -6.54 -14.66 -6.66
N ASP A 62 -7.43 -13.68 -6.68
CA ASP A 62 -8.87 -13.82 -6.44
C ASP A 62 -9.24 -14.26 -5.03
N LYS A 63 -8.30 -14.21 -4.10
CA LYS A 63 -8.58 -14.48 -2.69
C LYS A 63 -8.58 -13.20 -1.89
N LEU A 64 -9.60 -13.03 -1.05
CA LEU A 64 -9.63 -11.93 -0.10
C LEU A 64 -8.60 -12.18 1.00
N LEU A 65 -7.67 -11.25 1.17
CA LEU A 65 -6.66 -11.34 2.21
C LEU A 65 -7.07 -10.62 3.48
N ASP A 66 -7.56 -9.40 3.35
CA ASP A 66 -7.90 -8.59 4.52
C ASP A 66 -8.66 -7.34 4.09
N ASP A 67 -9.29 -6.71 5.07
CA ASP A 67 -9.82 -5.37 4.94
C ASP A 67 -8.78 -4.38 5.46
N VAL A 68 -8.60 -3.28 4.75
CA VAL A 68 -7.54 -2.33 5.05
C VAL A 68 -8.04 -0.90 4.91
N VAL A 69 -7.32 0.01 5.52
CA VAL A 69 -7.47 1.45 5.24
C VAL A 69 -6.23 1.89 4.48
N VAL A 70 -6.44 2.41 3.29
CA VAL A 70 -5.38 2.96 2.47
C VAL A 70 -5.39 4.47 2.61
N THR A 71 -4.29 5.05 3.04
CA THR A 71 -4.11 6.50 3.10
C THR A 71 -3.13 6.93 2.01
N LEU A 72 -3.49 7.98 1.33
CA LEU A 72 -2.67 8.53 0.25
C LEU A 72 -1.94 9.79 0.67
#